data_1041249928e4d0fd21922c29cf2203c4
#
_entry.id   1041249928e4d0fd21922c29cf2203c4
#
_cell.length_a   1.000
_cell.length_b   1.000
_cell.length_c   1.000
_cell.angle_alpha   90.00
_cell.angle_beta   90.00
_cell.angle_gamma   90.00
#
_symmetry.space_group_name_H-M   'P 1'
#
loop_
_entity.id
_entity.type
_entity.pdbx_description
1 polymer ?
#
loop_
_entity_poly.entity_id
_entity_poly.type
_entity_poly.pdbx_seq_one_letter_code
_entity_poly.pdbx_strand_id
1 'polypeptide(L)'
;MVNKEMSDHVSSWRFIILLALILLTCFSSLYTSLNSIGTAVKANDPSGSFFFLKLFTLSDGTLPSFTVFIGFLGPLLGISLGFDAVNAELNRGTLTRILAQPIHRDYLLNAKFTGALMLIGTLFFCLSFLVMGLGLIIIGIPPTADEFLRIIFFTILNILYVAFWLNLSILFSVRFRQAATSALTSIAVWLFFTVFYQIVINLIGRMLISPDASPFEKFNYQELIRNLLTFSPSRLYSDASTTLLLPSVRSLGPLTLEKIVGTIPGPLPAGQSLLLVWPQLTGLIAATVLCFALSYYSFMKKEIRSR
;
A
#
# COMPACT_ATOMS: atom_id res chain seq x y z
N MET A 1 2.07 17.21 -20.95
CA MET A 1 2.85 17.10 -19.70
C MET A 1 2.82 15.69 -19.13
N VAL A 2 1.67 15.12 -18.81
CA VAL A 2 1.56 13.76 -18.22
C VAL A 2 2.32 12.70 -18.99
N ASN A 3 2.13 12.59 -20.31
CA ASN A 3 2.84 11.60 -21.15
C ASN A 3 4.37 11.75 -21.11
N LYS A 4 4.88 12.97 -20.99
CA LYS A 4 6.30 13.23 -20.83
C LYS A 4 6.79 12.69 -19.48
N GLU A 5 6.10 13.02 -18.38
CA GLU A 5 6.47 12.54 -17.04
C GLU A 5 6.47 11.00 -16.98
N MET A 6 5.46 10.35 -17.59
CA MET A 6 5.42 8.89 -17.69
C MET A 6 6.63 8.33 -18.44
N SER A 7 6.98 8.92 -19.59
CA SER A 7 8.15 8.50 -20.37
C SER A 7 9.45 8.67 -19.60
N ASP A 8 9.60 9.80 -18.89
CA ASP A 8 10.78 10.09 -18.09
C ASP A 8 10.94 9.10 -16.92
N HIS A 9 9.84 8.70 -16.30
CA HIS A 9 9.83 7.70 -15.23
C HIS A 9 10.17 6.30 -15.76
N VAL A 10 9.52 5.85 -16.85
CA VAL A 10 9.77 4.51 -17.45
C VAL A 10 11.21 4.35 -17.89
N SER A 11 11.83 5.41 -18.43
CA SER A 11 13.22 5.40 -18.89
C SER A 11 14.24 5.52 -17.74
N SER A 12 13.80 5.74 -16.51
CA SER A 12 14.71 5.91 -15.37
C SER A 12 15.24 4.57 -14.84
N TRP A 13 16.56 4.47 -14.68
CA TRP A 13 17.20 3.28 -14.09
C TRP A 13 16.62 2.87 -12.73
N ARG A 14 16.20 3.84 -11.92
CA ARG A 14 15.59 3.61 -10.61
C ARG A 14 14.28 2.84 -10.71
N PHE A 15 13.42 3.26 -11.65
CA PHE A 15 12.16 2.58 -11.91
C PHE A 15 12.40 1.17 -12.46
N ILE A 16 13.32 1.01 -13.41
CA ILE A 16 13.65 -0.29 -14.01
C ILE A 16 14.17 -1.27 -12.95
N ILE A 17 15.06 -0.84 -12.04
CA ILE A 17 15.59 -1.67 -10.96
C ILE A 17 14.46 -2.09 -10.00
N LEU A 18 13.60 -1.14 -9.57
CA LEU A 18 12.48 -1.45 -8.68
C LEU A 18 11.45 -2.33 -9.36
N LEU A 19 11.17 -2.10 -10.64
CA LEU A 19 10.28 -2.95 -11.43
C LEU A 19 10.82 -4.38 -11.50
N ALA A 20 12.10 -4.55 -11.83
CA ALA A 20 12.76 -5.86 -11.88
C ALA A 20 12.71 -6.56 -10.52
N LEU A 21 12.92 -5.84 -9.42
CA LEU A 21 12.86 -6.36 -8.07
C LEU A 21 11.41 -6.78 -7.70
N ILE A 22 10.40 -5.97 -8.03
CA ILE A 22 8.99 -6.29 -7.81
C ILE A 22 8.58 -7.52 -8.65
N LEU A 23 9.01 -7.61 -9.90
CA LEU A 23 8.74 -8.79 -10.75
C LEU A 23 9.40 -10.05 -10.18
N LEU A 24 10.67 -9.97 -9.77
CA LEU A 24 11.39 -11.08 -9.19
C LEU A 24 10.70 -11.57 -7.90
N THR A 25 10.31 -10.67 -7.01
CA THR A 25 9.58 -11.02 -5.79
C THR A 25 8.18 -11.56 -6.08
N CYS A 26 7.51 -11.06 -7.12
CA CYS A 26 6.23 -11.57 -7.58
C CYS A 26 6.34 -13.03 -8.05
N PHE A 27 7.30 -13.34 -8.92
CA PHE A 27 7.53 -14.71 -9.40
C PHE A 27 7.95 -15.66 -8.25
N SER A 28 8.80 -15.18 -7.35
CA SER A 28 9.24 -15.94 -6.19
C SER A 28 8.07 -16.29 -5.25
N SER A 29 7.24 -15.31 -4.93
CA SER A 29 6.05 -15.49 -4.11
C SER A 29 5.02 -16.41 -4.77
N LEU A 30 4.84 -16.28 -6.09
CA LEU A 30 3.95 -17.15 -6.86
C LEU A 30 4.43 -18.61 -6.81
N TYR A 31 5.74 -18.84 -6.99
CA TYR A 31 6.32 -20.19 -6.92
C TYR A 31 6.08 -20.85 -5.55
N THR A 32 6.32 -20.14 -4.45
CA THR A 32 6.09 -20.66 -3.10
C THR A 32 4.61 -20.90 -2.82
N SER A 33 3.73 -20.00 -3.26
CA SER A 33 2.29 -20.16 -3.10
C SER A 33 1.75 -21.39 -3.84
N LEU A 34 2.24 -21.65 -5.05
CA LEU A 34 1.84 -22.82 -5.84
C LEU A 34 2.27 -24.13 -5.19
N ASN A 35 3.49 -24.21 -4.66
CA ASN A 35 3.96 -25.38 -3.93
C ASN A 35 3.11 -25.62 -2.66
N SER A 36 2.76 -24.54 -1.95
CA SER A 36 1.94 -24.61 -0.73
C SER A 36 0.49 -25.03 -1.05
N ILE A 37 -0.08 -24.60 -2.17
CA ILE A 37 -1.41 -25.04 -2.62
C ILE A 37 -1.40 -26.53 -2.91
N GLY A 38 -0.37 -27.06 -3.57
CA GLY A 38 -0.24 -28.49 -3.86
C GLY A 38 -0.23 -29.37 -2.59
N THR A 39 0.32 -28.88 -1.49
CA THR A 39 0.29 -29.54 -0.18
C THR A 39 -1.04 -29.36 0.55
N ALA A 40 -1.65 -28.18 0.49
CA ALA A 40 -2.93 -27.85 1.14
C ALA A 40 -4.12 -28.61 0.51
N VAL A 41 -4.12 -28.79 -0.81
CA VAL A 41 -5.15 -29.58 -1.52
C VAL A 41 -5.18 -31.03 -1.05
N LYS A 42 -4.01 -31.60 -0.72
CA LYS A 42 -3.90 -32.95 -0.15
C LYS A 42 -4.43 -33.06 1.28
N ALA A 43 -4.52 -31.96 2.01
CA ALA A 43 -4.91 -31.91 3.43
C ALA A 43 -6.41 -31.71 3.69
N ASN A 44 -7.27 -31.73 2.67
CA ASN A 44 -8.74 -31.55 2.79
C ASN A 44 -9.18 -30.31 3.58
N ASP A 45 -8.54 -29.17 3.33
CA ASP A 45 -8.78 -27.91 4.02
C ASP A 45 -10.19 -27.37 3.68
N PRO A 46 -11.09 -27.11 4.67
CA PRO A 46 -12.47 -26.63 4.41
C PRO A 46 -12.52 -25.22 3.77
N SER A 47 -11.40 -24.48 3.73
CA SER A 47 -11.25 -23.22 3.02
C SER A 47 -10.89 -23.39 1.53
N GLY A 48 -11.02 -24.59 0.97
CA GLY A 48 -10.62 -25.00 -0.39
C GLY A 48 -11.29 -24.28 -1.55
N SER A 49 -12.19 -23.34 -1.32
CA SER A 49 -12.96 -22.66 -2.38
C SER A 49 -12.31 -21.40 -2.96
N PHE A 50 -11.20 -20.88 -2.39
CA PHE A 50 -10.60 -19.60 -2.82
C PHE A 50 -9.12 -19.77 -3.21
N PHE A 51 -8.86 -20.53 -4.26
CA PHE A 51 -7.48 -20.84 -4.68
C PHE A 51 -6.72 -19.62 -5.18
N PHE A 52 -7.39 -18.70 -5.90
CA PHE A 52 -6.73 -17.51 -6.44
C PHE A 52 -6.32 -16.52 -5.36
N LEU A 53 -7.09 -16.38 -4.27
CA LEU A 53 -6.72 -15.52 -3.16
C LEU A 53 -5.51 -16.09 -2.40
N LYS A 54 -5.37 -17.41 -2.36
CA LYS A 54 -4.21 -18.09 -1.77
C LYS A 54 -2.90 -17.77 -2.52
N LEU A 55 -2.93 -17.50 -3.82
CA LEU A 55 -1.75 -17.09 -4.58
C LEU A 55 -1.11 -15.79 -4.07
N PHE A 56 -1.92 -14.89 -3.52
CA PHE A 56 -1.48 -13.62 -2.98
C PHE A 56 -1.09 -13.68 -1.49
N THR A 57 -1.64 -14.64 -0.74
CA THR A 57 -1.55 -14.67 0.74
C THR A 57 -0.69 -15.79 1.29
N LEU A 58 -0.56 -16.91 0.58
CA LEU A 58 0.21 -18.05 1.09
C LEU A 58 1.71 -17.79 1.03
N SER A 59 2.39 -18.33 2.04
CA SER A 59 3.84 -18.41 2.14
C SER A 59 4.17 -19.81 2.68
N ASP A 60 5.27 -20.37 2.25
CA ASP A 60 5.81 -21.64 2.78
C ASP A 60 6.69 -21.46 4.02
N GLY A 61 6.78 -20.23 4.54
CA GLY A 61 7.64 -19.87 5.66
C GLY A 61 9.10 -19.54 5.26
N THR A 62 9.50 -19.82 4.01
CA THR A 62 10.83 -19.47 3.50
C THR A 62 10.85 -18.07 2.88
N LEU A 63 9.79 -17.72 2.15
CA LEU A 63 9.63 -16.41 1.52
C LEU A 63 8.30 -15.77 1.93
N PRO A 64 8.28 -14.44 2.13
CA PRO A 64 7.04 -13.71 2.41
C PRO A 64 6.03 -13.84 1.27
N SER A 65 4.74 -13.70 1.60
CA SER A 65 3.68 -13.68 0.60
C SER A 65 3.74 -12.42 -0.27
N PHE A 66 3.05 -12.47 -1.44
CA PHE A 66 2.96 -11.34 -2.36
C PHE A 66 2.48 -10.05 -1.68
N THR A 67 1.47 -10.15 -0.79
CA THR A 67 0.94 -8.99 -0.04
C THR A 67 2.00 -8.34 0.84
N VAL A 68 2.84 -9.12 1.50
CA VAL A 68 3.94 -8.62 2.35
C VAL A 68 5.02 -7.93 1.50
N PHE A 69 5.38 -8.53 0.36
CA PHE A 69 6.32 -7.90 -0.57
C PHE A 69 5.82 -6.56 -1.09
N ILE A 70 4.56 -6.48 -1.52
CA ILE A 70 3.99 -5.21 -1.98
C ILE A 70 3.88 -4.19 -0.83
N GLY A 71 3.53 -4.63 0.36
CA GLY A 71 3.51 -3.77 1.55
C GLY A 71 4.86 -3.12 1.87
N PHE A 72 5.96 -3.79 1.51
CA PHE A 72 7.33 -3.29 1.70
C PHE A 72 7.86 -2.53 0.47
N LEU A 73 7.76 -3.10 -0.73
CA LEU A 73 8.33 -2.52 -1.96
C LEU A 73 7.46 -1.42 -2.56
N GLY A 74 6.14 -1.47 -2.35
CA GLY A 74 5.21 -0.44 -2.84
C GLY A 74 5.55 0.97 -2.37
N PRO A 75 5.75 1.20 -1.07
CA PRO A 75 6.24 2.50 -0.56
C PRO A 75 7.54 2.97 -1.20
N LEU A 76 8.51 2.07 -1.38
CA LEU A 76 9.78 2.40 -2.02
C LEU A 76 9.58 2.82 -3.48
N LEU A 77 8.65 2.18 -4.20
CA LEU A 77 8.27 2.58 -5.55
C LEU A 77 7.67 3.99 -5.55
N GLY A 78 6.69 4.27 -4.68
CA GLY A 78 6.07 5.58 -4.55
C GLY A 78 7.09 6.67 -4.20
N ILE A 79 7.98 6.40 -3.24
CA ILE A 79 9.06 7.30 -2.84
C ILE A 79 10.01 7.56 -4.01
N SER A 80 10.40 6.52 -4.74
CA SER A 80 11.33 6.61 -5.87
C SER A 80 10.80 7.47 -7.02
N LEU A 81 9.49 7.50 -7.23
CA LEU A 81 8.85 8.32 -8.25
C LEU A 81 8.63 9.77 -7.81
N GLY A 82 8.56 10.03 -6.48
CA GLY A 82 8.19 11.35 -5.95
C GLY A 82 9.32 12.20 -5.39
N PHE A 83 10.43 11.61 -4.89
CA PHE A 83 11.41 12.33 -4.07
C PHE A 83 12.17 13.45 -4.80
N ASP A 84 12.33 13.37 -6.10
CA ASP A 84 13.01 14.36 -6.92
C ASP A 84 12.08 15.11 -7.90
N ALA A 85 10.78 14.89 -7.81
CA ALA A 85 9.78 15.39 -8.74
C ALA A 85 9.82 16.91 -8.96
N VAL A 86 10.11 17.69 -7.94
CA VAL A 86 10.14 19.17 -8.01
C VAL A 86 11.55 19.72 -7.84
N ASN A 87 12.31 19.20 -6.86
CA ASN A 87 13.63 19.74 -6.54
C ASN A 87 14.67 19.51 -7.64
N ALA A 88 14.56 18.42 -8.42
CA ALA A 88 15.44 18.19 -9.56
C ALA A 88 15.26 19.25 -10.66
N GLU A 89 14.04 19.63 -10.97
CA GLU A 89 13.75 20.68 -11.96
C GLU A 89 14.18 22.06 -11.46
N LEU A 90 14.01 22.32 -10.15
CA LEU A 90 14.47 23.54 -9.53
C LEU A 90 16.01 23.67 -9.65
N ASN A 91 16.74 22.60 -9.33
CA ASN A 91 18.21 22.58 -9.36
C ASN A 91 18.79 22.64 -10.78
N ARG A 92 18.08 22.08 -11.77
CA ARG A 92 18.47 22.15 -13.20
C ARG A 92 18.10 23.49 -13.85
N GLY A 93 17.35 24.38 -13.16
CA GLY A 93 16.85 25.63 -13.72
C GLY A 93 15.74 25.44 -14.79
N THR A 94 15.28 24.23 -14.99
CA THR A 94 14.20 23.93 -15.96
C THR A 94 12.84 24.43 -15.46
N LEU A 95 12.64 24.46 -14.15
CA LEU A 95 11.40 24.93 -13.54
C LEU A 95 11.08 26.38 -13.90
N THR A 96 12.08 27.26 -13.90
CA THR A 96 11.90 28.68 -14.28
C THR A 96 11.53 28.84 -15.75
N ARG A 97 12.07 27.99 -16.65
CA ARG A 97 11.73 27.99 -18.07
C ARG A 97 10.29 27.49 -18.31
N ILE A 98 9.86 26.46 -17.59
CA ILE A 98 8.51 25.90 -17.70
C ILE A 98 7.50 26.95 -17.20
N LEU A 99 7.78 27.63 -16.08
CA LEU A 99 6.88 28.64 -15.50
C LEU A 99 6.91 29.99 -16.23
N ALA A 100 7.88 30.22 -17.13
CA ALA A 100 7.88 31.35 -18.06
C ALA A 100 6.89 31.18 -19.23
N GLN A 101 6.40 29.96 -19.47
CA GLN A 101 5.33 29.67 -20.42
C GLN A 101 3.98 30.04 -19.78
N PRO A 102 2.93 30.34 -20.58
CA PRO A 102 1.61 30.68 -20.08
C PRO A 102 0.88 29.43 -19.54
N ILE A 103 1.46 28.78 -18.54
CA ILE A 103 0.97 27.55 -17.91
C ILE A 103 0.77 27.84 -16.41
N HIS A 104 -0.39 27.50 -15.87
CA HIS A 104 -0.62 27.62 -14.44
C HIS A 104 0.29 26.66 -13.66
N ARG A 105 0.80 27.12 -12.51
CA ARG A 105 1.73 26.36 -11.66
C ARG A 105 1.16 25.02 -11.17
N ASP A 106 -0.15 24.99 -10.91
CA ASP A 106 -0.89 23.81 -10.49
C ASP A 106 -0.88 22.68 -11.50
N TYR A 107 -0.88 22.99 -12.81
CA TYR A 107 -0.78 21.98 -13.87
C TYR A 107 0.52 21.16 -13.79
N LEU A 108 1.62 21.76 -13.33
CA LEU A 108 2.88 21.05 -13.21
C LEU A 108 2.83 19.99 -12.12
N LEU A 109 2.35 20.36 -10.92
CA LEU A 109 2.25 19.42 -9.81
C LEU A 109 1.24 18.31 -10.09
N ASN A 110 0.09 18.69 -10.66
CA ASN A 110 -0.95 17.74 -11.07
C ASN A 110 -0.42 16.75 -12.13
N ALA A 111 0.34 17.23 -13.14
CA ALA A 111 0.90 16.37 -14.17
C ALA A 111 1.92 15.37 -13.60
N LYS A 112 2.74 15.78 -12.63
CA LYS A 112 3.69 14.90 -11.96
C LYS A 112 3.00 13.83 -11.14
N PHE A 113 2.00 14.21 -10.35
CA PHE A 113 1.23 13.27 -9.56
C PHE A 113 0.43 12.29 -10.44
N THR A 114 -0.33 12.81 -11.42
CA THR A 114 -1.15 11.96 -12.30
C THR A 114 -0.32 11.06 -13.19
N GLY A 115 0.84 11.54 -13.70
CA GLY A 115 1.75 10.74 -14.49
C GLY A 115 2.32 9.55 -13.72
N ALA A 116 2.81 9.80 -12.49
CA ALA A 116 3.29 8.75 -11.61
C ALA A 116 2.16 7.80 -11.16
N LEU A 117 0.97 8.33 -10.85
CA LEU A 117 -0.19 7.52 -10.45
C LEU A 117 -0.67 6.60 -11.58
N MET A 118 -0.72 7.08 -12.83
CA MET A 118 -1.06 6.25 -13.99
C MET A 118 -0.05 5.12 -14.18
N LEU A 119 1.25 5.41 -14.01
CA LEU A 119 2.31 4.41 -14.09
C LEU A 119 2.15 3.33 -13.01
N ILE A 120 1.92 3.75 -11.75
CA ILE A 120 1.66 2.85 -10.62
C ILE A 120 0.42 2.00 -10.89
N GLY A 121 -0.67 2.62 -11.35
CA GLY A 121 -1.92 1.93 -11.70
C GLY A 121 -1.71 0.86 -12.76
N THR A 122 -1.08 1.21 -13.87
CA THR A 122 -0.76 0.27 -14.95
C THR A 122 0.08 -0.90 -14.44
N LEU A 123 1.12 -0.61 -13.64
CA LEU A 123 2.01 -1.62 -13.07
C LEU A 123 1.24 -2.63 -12.20
N PHE A 124 0.44 -2.14 -11.23
CA PHE A 124 -0.27 -3.04 -10.31
C PHE A 124 -1.38 -3.83 -10.99
N PHE A 125 -2.09 -3.25 -11.96
CA PHE A 125 -3.04 -4.02 -12.77
C PHE A 125 -2.34 -5.10 -13.59
N CYS A 126 -1.22 -4.78 -14.26
CA CYS A 126 -0.43 -5.76 -14.99
C CYS A 126 0.07 -6.89 -14.08
N LEU A 127 0.58 -6.58 -12.88
CA LEU A 127 1.04 -7.57 -11.91
C LEU A 127 -0.11 -8.47 -11.43
N SER A 128 -1.25 -7.89 -11.07
CA SER A 128 -2.41 -8.66 -10.59
C SER A 128 -2.94 -9.60 -11.67
N PHE A 129 -3.05 -9.13 -12.92
CA PHE A 129 -3.46 -9.96 -14.04
C PHE A 129 -2.40 -11.01 -14.42
N LEU A 130 -1.11 -10.69 -14.26
CA LEU A 130 -0.03 -11.65 -14.49
C LEU A 130 -0.13 -12.81 -13.47
N VAL A 131 -0.28 -12.50 -12.17
CA VAL A 131 -0.43 -13.53 -11.12
C VAL A 131 -1.68 -14.36 -11.36
N MET A 132 -2.79 -13.72 -11.73
CA MET A 132 -4.05 -14.41 -12.01
C MET A 132 -3.96 -15.28 -13.28
N GLY A 133 -3.31 -14.76 -14.34
CA GLY A 133 -3.11 -15.51 -15.60
C GLY A 133 -2.21 -16.73 -15.42
N LEU A 134 -1.09 -16.58 -14.71
CA LEU A 134 -0.19 -17.70 -14.39
C LEU A 134 -0.89 -18.71 -13.47
N GLY A 135 -1.66 -18.22 -12.49
CA GLY A 135 -2.49 -19.07 -11.64
C GLY A 135 -3.50 -19.89 -12.46
N LEU A 136 -4.17 -19.28 -13.44
CA LEU A 136 -5.12 -19.96 -14.33
C LEU A 136 -4.45 -21.06 -15.13
N ILE A 137 -3.26 -20.83 -15.68
CA ILE A 137 -2.51 -21.83 -16.47
C ILE A 137 -2.09 -23.01 -15.59
N ILE A 138 -1.70 -22.77 -14.34
CA ILE A 138 -1.14 -23.81 -13.45
C ILE A 138 -2.25 -24.57 -12.70
N ILE A 139 -3.27 -23.86 -12.19
CA ILE A 139 -4.37 -24.46 -11.43
C ILE A 139 -5.40 -25.11 -12.39
N GLY A 140 -5.60 -24.56 -13.59
CA GLY A 140 -6.52 -25.07 -14.60
C GLY A 140 -8.01 -24.79 -14.33
N ILE A 141 -8.34 -24.02 -13.29
CA ILE A 141 -9.71 -23.66 -12.90
C ILE A 141 -9.82 -22.14 -12.96
N PRO A 142 -10.87 -21.54 -13.57
CA PRO A 142 -11.03 -20.09 -13.59
C PRO A 142 -11.37 -19.54 -12.19
N PRO A 143 -10.98 -18.29 -11.87
CA PRO A 143 -11.35 -17.63 -10.63
C PRO A 143 -12.88 -17.44 -10.57
N THR A 144 -13.42 -17.56 -9.39
CA THR A 144 -14.82 -17.20 -9.14
C THR A 144 -15.02 -15.68 -9.26
N ALA A 145 -16.25 -15.23 -9.52
CA ALA A 145 -16.57 -13.80 -9.59
C ALA A 145 -16.22 -13.06 -8.28
N ASP A 146 -16.38 -13.72 -7.13
CA ASP A 146 -16.03 -13.18 -5.82
C ASP A 146 -14.50 -13.00 -5.69
N GLU A 147 -13.72 -14.00 -6.09
CA GLU A 147 -12.24 -13.91 -6.09
C GLU A 147 -11.74 -12.80 -7.02
N PHE A 148 -12.30 -12.71 -8.22
CA PHE A 148 -11.94 -11.70 -9.20
C PHE A 148 -12.19 -10.28 -8.65
N LEU A 149 -13.37 -10.04 -8.07
CA LEU A 149 -13.71 -8.75 -7.46
C LEU A 149 -12.75 -8.40 -6.30
N ARG A 150 -12.41 -9.36 -5.45
CA ARG A 150 -11.46 -9.17 -4.35
C ARG A 150 -10.06 -8.79 -4.84
N ILE A 151 -9.59 -9.42 -5.90
CA ILE A 151 -8.29 -9.11 -6.51
C ILE A 151 -8.31 -7.69 -7.09
N ILE A 152 -9.39 -7.26 -7.73
CA ILE A 152 -9.54 -5.89 -8.23
C ILE A 152 -9.52 -4.88 -7.06
N PHE A 153 -10.29 -5.11 -5.99
CA PHE A 153 -10.27 -4.22 -4.81
C PHE A 153 -8.91 -4.20 -4.13
N PHE A 154 -8.23 -5.33 -4.05
CA PHE A 154 -6.86 -5.40 -3.56
C PHE A 154 -5.88 -4.60 -4.44
N THR A 155 -6.03 -4.67 -5.77
CA THR A 155 -5.21 -3.90 -6.71
C THR A 155 -5.43 -2.38 -6.52
N ILE A 156 -6.68 -1.95 -6.35
CA ILE A 156 -7.02 -0.56 -6.04
C ILE A 156 -6.41 -0.14 -4.69
N LEU A 157 -6.49 -0.99 -3.68
CA LEU A 157 -5.86 -0.75 -2.37
C LEU A 157 -4.34 -0.54 -2.50
N ASN A 158 -3.66 -1.37 -3.30
CA ASN A 158 -2.22 -1.22 -3.57
C ASN A 158 -1.91 0.13 -4.20
N ILE A 159 -2.70 0.54 -5.20
CA ILE A 159 -2.54 1.84 -5.86
C ILE A 159 -2.71 3.00 -4.87
N LEU A 160 -3.74 2.96 -4.03
CA LEU A 160 -3.99 3.99 -3.00
C LEU A 160 -2.86 4.06 -1.97
N TYR A 161 -2.38 2.90 -1.52
CA TYR A 161 -1.29 2.82 -0.56
C TYR A 161 0.02 3.40 -1.12
N VAL A 162 0.37 3.06 -2.35
CA VAL A 162 1.57 3.59 -3.01
C VAL A 162 1.40 5.08 -3.37
N ALA A 163 0.19 5.52 -3.74
CA ALA A 163 -0.13 6.92 -3.98
C ALA A 163 0.05 7.79 -2.74
N PHE A 164 -0.24 7.28 -1.55
CA PHE A 164 0.06 7.99 -0.30
C PHE A 164 1.56 8.26 -0.16
N TRP A 165 2.42 7.25 -0.33
CA TRP A 165 3.87 7.40 -0.23
C TRP A 165 4.46 8.27 -1.34
N LEU A 166 3.89 8.19 -2.54
CA LEU A 166 4.21 9.09 -3.65
C LEU A 166 3.94 10.55 -3.27
N ASN A 167 2.75 10.85 -2.76
CA ASN A 167 2.38 12.21 -2.37
C ASN A 167 3.23 12.75 -1.22
N LEU A 168 3.51 11.93 -0.22
CA LEU A 168 4.39 12.28 0.87
C LEU A 168 5.80 12.63 0.36
N SER A 169 6.29 11.85 -0.59
CA SER A 169 7.60 12.07 -1.18
C SER A 169 7.62 13.33 -2.07
N ILE A 170 6.57 13.61 -2.83
CA ILE A 170 6.40 14.87 -3.57
C ILE A 170 6.37 16.07 -2.60
N LEU A 171 5.68 15.95 -1.46
CA LEU A 171 5.67 16.99 -0.42
C LEU A 171 7.10 17.33 0.05
N PHE A 172 7.90 16.31 0.32
CA PHE A 172 9.30 16.52 0.70
C PHE A 172 10.16 17.07 -0.45
N SER A 173 9.88 16.67 -1.70
CA SER A 173 10.53 17.24 -2.89
C SER A 173 10.23 18.74 -3.05
N VAL A 174 9.03 19.17 -2.71
CA VAL A 174 8.66 20.60 -2.68
C VAL A 174 9.38 21.32 -1.53
N ARG A 175 9.48 20.68 -0.35
CA ARG A 175 10.01 21.33 0.88
C ARG A 175 11.52 21.41 0.90
N PHE A 176 12.25 20.38 0.46
CA PHE A 176 13.71 20.31 0.47
C PHE A 176 14.30 20.71 -0.89
N ARG A 177 15.45 21.36 -0.86
CA ARG A 177 16.15 21.73 -2.12
C ARG A 177 16.94 20.57 -2.73
N GLN A 178 17.49 19.68 -1.88
CA GLN A 178 18.30 18.56 -2.31
C GLN A 178 17.45 17.30 -2.46
N ALA A 179 17.61 16.60 -3.57
CA ALA A 179 16.92 15.33 -3.83
C ALA A 179 17.28 14.25 -2.79
N ALA A 180 18.55 14.21 -2.37
CA ALA A 180 19.03 13.27 -1.37
C ALA A 180 18.33 13.45 0.00
N THR A 181 18.18 14.68 0.47
CA THR A 181 17.48 14.95 1.73
C THR A 181 15.99 14.60 1.64
N SER A 182 15.35 14.88 0.51
CA SER A 182 13.96 14.49 0.27
C SER A 182 13.79 12.95 0.30
N ALA A 183 14.67 12.22 -0.39
CA ALA A 183 14.65 10.76 -0.40
C ALA A 183 14.86 10.16 0.99
N LEU A 184 15.91 10.61 1.70
CA LEU A 184 16.24 10.13 3.05
C LEU A 184 15.10 10.40 4.04
N THR A 185 14.49 11.58 4.00
CA THR A 185 13.38 11.93 4.88
C THR A 185 12.16 11.06 4.56
N SER A 186 11.83 10.84 3.28
CA SER A 186 10.74 9.96 2.86
C SER A 186 10.93 8.53 3.35
N ILE A 187 12.14 7.99 3.19
CA ILE A 187 12.51 6.65 3.64
C ILE A 187 12.49 6.56 5.17
N ALA A 188 12.98 7.60 5.87
CA ALA A 188 12.97 7.62 7.34
C ALA A 188 11.54 7.62 7.90
N VAL A 189 10.63 8.41 7.31
CA VAL A 189 9.21 8.41 7.71
C VAL A 189 8.55 7.07 7.40
N TRP A 190 8.83 6.49 6.24
CA TRP A 190 8.31 5.17 5.89
C TRP A 190 8.80 4.10 6.88
N LEU A 191 10.10 4.06 7.16
CA LEU A 191 10.69 3.10 8.08
C LEU A 191 10.16 3.28 9.51
N PHE A 192 9.94 4.54 9.93
CA PHE A 192 9.32 4.83 11.22
C PHE A 192 7.92 4.21 11.31
N PHE A 193 7.03 4.45 10.36
CA PHE A 193 5.67 3.92 10.38
C PHE A 193 5.60 2.41 10.19
N THR A 194 6.52 1.83 9.42
CA THR A 194 6.49 0.40 9.10
C THR A 194 7.10 -0.46 10.21
N VAL A 195 8.17 0.02 10.86
CA VAL A 195 8.93 -0.76 11.85
C VAL A 195 8.76 -0.19 13.26
N PHE A 196 9.16 1.07 13.46
CA PHE A 196 9.28 1.63 14.81
C PHE A 196 7.94 1.97 15.44
N TYR A 197 6.97 2.46 14.68
CA TYR A 197 5.69 2.89 15.21
C TYR A 197 4.97 1.77 15.96
N GLN A 198 4.91 0.58 15.38
CA GLN A 198 4.27 -0.58 16.01
C GLN A 198 5.00 -1.00 17.29
N ILE A 199 6.33 -0.96 17.30
CA ILE A 199 7.15 -1.28 18.49
C ILE A 199 6.88 -0.28 19.60
N VAL A 200 6.88 1.02 19.28
CA VAL A 200 6.64 2.11 20.25
C VAL A 200 5.24 1.99 20.86
N ILE A 201 4.20 1.83 20.04
CA ILE A 201 2.82 1.71 20.52
C ILE A 201 2.64 0.45 21.39
N ASN A 202 3.20 -0.68 20.99
CA ASN A 202 3.15 -1.90 21.79
C ASN A 202 3.92 -1.76 23.12
N LEU A 203 5.05 -1.04 23.13
CA LEU A 203 5.81 -0.78 24.35
C LEU A 203 5.01 0.12 25.31
N ILE A 204 4.44 1.21 24.81
CA ILE A 204 3.55 2.09 25.58
C ILE A 204 2.37 1.28 26.14
N GLY A 205 1.76 0.43 25.33
CA GLY A 205 0.66 -0.42 25.77
C GLY A 205 1.04 -1.35 26.92
N ARG A 206 2.22 -1.96 26.85
CA ARG A 206 2.73 -2.82 27.94
C ARG A 206 3.00 -2.04 29.24
N MET A 207 3.44 -0.80 29.13
CA MET A 207 3.70 0.05 30.30
C MET A 207 2.43 0.54 30.98
N LEU A 208 1.34 0.72 30.20
CA LEU A 208 0.04 1.20 30.69
C LEU A 208 -0.81 0.08 31.33
N ILE A 209 -0.57 -1.18 30.94
CA ILE A 209 -1.34 -2.32 31.46
C ILE A 209 -0.70 -2.80 32.77
N SER A 210 -1.42 -2.65 33.89
CA SER A 210 -1.02 -3.27 35.16
C SER A 210 -1.06 -4.81 35.03
N PRO A 211 -0.12 -5.54 35.65
CA PRO A 211 -0.16 -7.00 35.70
C PRO A 211 -1.47 -7.55 36.26
N ASP A 212 -2.06 -6.84 37.23
CA ASP A 212 -3.29 -7.21 37.96
C ASP A 212 -4.57 -6.62 37.34
N ALA A 213 -4.48 -6.05 36.12
CA ALA A 213 -5.63 -5.45 35.43
C ALA A 213 -6.73 -6.49 35.17
N SER A 214 -7.97 -6.08 35.38
CA SER A 214 -9.16 -6.91 35.11
C SER A 214 -9.28 -7.27 33.61
N PRO A 215 -9.98 -8.36 33.24
CA PRO A 215 -10.20 -8.71 31.84
C PRO A 215 -10.84 -7.58 31.02
N PHE A 216 -11.73 -6.80 31.63
CA PHE A 216 -12.40 -5.66 31.01
C PHE A 216 -11.43 -4.49 30.74
N GLU A 217 -10.55 -4.18 31.67
CA GLU A 217 -9.51 -3.17 31.50
C GLU A 217 -8.51 -3.59 30.39
N LYS A 218 -8.08 -4.84 30.40
CA LYS A 218 -7.22 -5.40 29.33
C LYS A 218 -7.86 -5.27 27.95
N PHE A 219 -9.17 -5.50 27.85
CA PHE A 219 -9.92 -5.34 26.61
C PHE A 219 -9.92 -3.87 26.12
N ASN A 220 -10.22 -2.92 27.00
CA ASN A 220 -10.24 -1.49 26.68
C ASN A 220 -8.85 -0.99 26.24
N TYR A 221 -7.80 -1.45 26.93
CA TYR A 221 -6.42 -1.12 26.53
C TYR A 221 -6.06 -1.70 25.16
N GLN A 222 -6.44 -2.92 24.85
CA GLN A 222 -6.20 -3.52 23.53
C GLN A 222 -6.93 -2.75 22.43
N GLU A 223 -8.14 -2.29 22.69
CA GLU A 223 -8.90 -1.46 21.77
C GLU A 223 -8.22 -0.10 21.55
N LEU A 224 -7.74 0.55 22.61
CA LEU A 224 -6.98 1.80 22.52
C LEU A 224 -5.69 1.61 21.70
N ILE A 225 -4.90 0.58 21.99
CA ILE A 225 -3.66 0.26 21.24
C ILE A 225 -3.99 0.05 19.77
N ARG A 226 -5.04 -0.71 19.46
CA ARG A 226 -5.49 -0.94 18.08
C ARG A 226 -5.85 0.38 17.39
N ASN A 227 -6.61 1.24 18.06
CA ASN A 227 -7.00 2.54 17.51
C ASN A 227 -5.77 3.44 17.25
N LEU A 228 -4.78 3.42 18.13
CA LEU A 228 -3.51 4.11 17.90
C LEU A 228 -2.75 3.52 16.70
N LEU A 229 -2.69 2.21 16.57
CA LEU A 229 -2.02 1.55 15.44
C LEU A 229 -2.69 1.88 14.08
N THR A 230 -3.97 2.21 14.07
CA THR A 230 -4.70 2.60 12.84
C THR A 230 -4.18 3.91 12.22
N PHE A 231 -3.44 4.74 12.95
CA PHE A 231 -2.77 5.92 12.37
C PHE A 231 -1.59 5.58 11.45
N SER A 232 -1.10 4.34 11.49
CA SER A 232 -0.03 3.90 10.57
C SER A 232 -0.61 3.51 9.21
N PRO A 233 -0.15 4.16 8.10
CA PRO A 233 -0.57 3.78 6.75
C PRO A 233 -0.23 2.32 6.40
N SER A 234 0.90 1.83 6.90
CA SER A 234 1.31 0.42 6.70
C SER A 234 0.38 -0.54 7.42
N ARG A 235 -0.14 -0.17 8.59
CA ARG A 235 -1.13 -0.97 9.32
C ARG A 235 -2.49 -0.96 8.63
N LEU A 236 -2.96 0.22 8.19
CA LEU A 236 -4.20 0.33 7.42
C LEU A 236 -4.16 -0.56 6.18
N TYR A 237 -3.04 -0.54 5.45
CA TYR A 237 -2.84 -1.40 4.29
C TYR A 237 -2.85 -2.89 4.65
N SER A 238 -2.12 -3.30 5.69
CA SER A 238 -2.04 -4.70 6.12
C SER A 238 -3.40 -5.24 6.57
N ASP A 239 -4.15 -4.49 7.37
CA ASP A 239 -5.47 -4.89 7.85
C ASP A 239 -6.47 -4.97 6.69
N ALA A 240 -6.46 -4.00 5.76
CA ALA A 240 -7.31 -3.99 4.59
C ALA A 240 -6.99 -5.15 3.63
N SER A 241 -5.71 -5.40 3.32
CA SER A 241 -5.30 -6.47 2.43
C SER A 241 -5.65 -7.85 2.99
N THR A 242 -5.43 -8.05 4.30
CA THR A 242 -5.80 -9.30 4.98
C THR A 242 -7.30 -9.55 4.92
N THR A 243 -8.13 -8.54 5.18
CA THR A 243 -9.60 -8.68 5.16
C THR A 243 -10.14 -8.93 3.75
N LEU A 244 -9.55 -8.31 2.72
CA LEU A 244 -9.96 -8.51 1.34
C LEU A 244 -9.60 -9.91 0.82
N LEU A 245 -8.40 -10.39 1.14
CA LEU A 245 -7.86 -11.60 0.57
C LEU A 245 -8.12 -12.87 1.42
N LEU A 246 -8.51 -12.71 2.69
CA LEU A 246 -8.87 -13.82 3.58
C LEU A 246 -10.36 -13.73 3.96
N PRO A 247 -11.27 -14.39 3.22
CA PRO A 247 -12.71 -14.36 3.48
C PRO A 247 -13.12 -14.91 4.86
N SER A 248 -12.23 -15.64 5.53
CA SER A 248 -12.41 -16.14 6.89
C SER A 248 -12.27 -15.07 7.97
N VAL A 249 -11.63 -13.94 7.65
CA VAL A 249 -11.44 -12.82 8.60
C VAL A 249 -12.72 -12.00 8.68
N ARG A 250 -13.43 -12.10 9.81
CA ARG A 250 -14.73 -11.46 10.05
C ARG A 250 -14.66 -10.19 10.89
N SER A 251 -13.56 -9.97 11.57
CA SER A 251 -13.36 -8.82 12.43
C SER A 251 -11.89 -8.46 12.50
N LEU A 252 -11.60 -7.18 12.50
CA LEU A 252 -10.25 -6.62 12.65
C LEU A 252 -9.88 -6.33 14.13
N GLY A 253 -10.70 -6.78 15.08
CA GLY A 253 -10.46 -6.54 16.50
C GLY A 253 -10.77 -7.73 17.39
N PRO A 254 -10.55 -7.59 18.72
CA PRO A 254 -10.88 -8.63 19.66
C PRO A 254 -12.38 -8.96 19.57
N LEU A 255 -12.67 -10.25 19.42
CA LEU A 255 -14.03 -10.74 19.32
C LEU A 255 -14.63 -10.82 20.73
N THR A 256 -15.69 -10.07 20.99
CA THR A 256 -16.54 -10.30 22.16
C THR A 256 -17.44 -11.51 21.93
N LEU A 257 -17.78 -12.24 23.00
CA LEU A 257 -18.68 -13.40 22.94
C LEU A 257 -20.03 -13.05 22.28
N GLU A 258 -20.53 -11.84 22.46
CA GLU A 258 -21.76 -11.33 21.82
C GLU A 258 -21.65 -11.25 20.29
N LYS A 259 -20.46 -10.96 19.75
CA LYS A 259 -20.22 -10.93 18.29
C LYS A 259 -20.03 -12.32 17.68
N ILE A 260 -19.73 -13.33 18.51
CA ILE A 260 -19.58 -14.72 18.07
C ILE A 260 -20.91 -15.43 18.04
N VAL A 261 -21.80 -15.12 19.00
CA VAL A 261 -23.14 -15.71 19.12
C VAL A 261 -24.02 -15.18 17.98
N GLY A 262 -24.38 -16.06 17.04
CA GLY A 262 -25.23 -15.72 15.89
C GLY A 262 -24.52 -15.57 14.56
N THR A 263 -23.19 -15.72 14.49
CA THR A 263 -22.49 -15.72 13.20
C THR A 263 -22.57 -17.10 12.54
N ILE A 264 -23.12 -17.14 11.34
CA ILE A 264 -23.15 -18.36 10.50
C ILE A 264 -21.70 -18.69 10.10
N PRO A 265 -21.20 -19.92 10.34
CA PRO A 265 -19.87 -20.32 9.91
C PRO A 265 -19.82 -20.38 8.37
N GLY A 266 -19.15 -19.44 7.73
CA GLY A 266 -18.99 -19.40 6.28
C GLY A 266 -18.08 -18.22 5.86
N PRO A 267 -17.48 -18.24 4.66
CA PRO A 267 -16.70 -17.12 4.16
C PRO A 267 -17.59 -15.88 3.95
N LEU A 268 -17.06 -14.71 4.23
CA LEU A 268 -17.76 -13.44 3.97
C LEU A 268 -17.87 -13.20 2.45
N PRO A 269 -19.00 -12.71 1.92
CA PRO A 269 -19.07 -12.24 0.53
C PRO A 269 -18.20 -10.97 0.34
N ALA A 270 -17.69 -10.74 -0.91
CA ALA A 270 -16.80 -9.61 -1.23
C ALA A 270 -17.37 -8.25 -0.79
N GLY A 271 -18.68 -8.03 -0.96
CA GLY A 271 -19.33 -6.79 -0.54
C GLY A 271 -19.26 -6.52 0.97
N GLN A 272 -19.43 -7.54 1.79
CA GLN A 272 -19.31 -7.41 3.25
C GLN A 272 -17.85 -7.19 3.69
N SER A 273 -16.89 -7.86 3.05
CA SER A 273 -15.47 -7.60 3.27
C SER A 273 -15.09 -6.16 2.90
N LEU A 274 -15.66 -5.61 1.82
CA LEU A 274 -15.43 -4.22 1.42
C LEU A 274 -15.99 -3.22 2.45
N LEU A 275 -17.18 -3.48 2.99
CA LEU A 275 -17.75 -2.65 4.06
C LEU A 275 -16.88 -2.68 5.33
N LEU A 276 -16.29 -3.84 5.65
CA LEU A 276 -15.39 -3.98 6.80
C LEU A 276 -14.06 -3.21 6.59
N VAL A 277 -13.59 -3.11 5.36
CA VAL A 277 -12.36 -2.40 4.98
C VAL A 277 -12.59 -0.91 4.74
N TRP A 278 -13.85 -0.45 4.68
CA TRP A 278 -14.19 0.94 4.37
C TRP A 278 -13.46 1.98 5.24
N PRO A 279 -13.34 1.81 6.58
CA PRO A 279 -12.60 2.76 7.42
C PRO A 279 -11.11 2.87 7.05
N GLN A 280 -10.47 1.77 6.67
CA GLN A 280 -9.05 1.74 6.28
C GLN A 280 -8.85 2.43 4.91
N LEU A 281 -9.74 2.17 3.96
CA LEU A 281 -9.73 2.84 2.65
C LEU A 281 -9.93 4.34 2.79
N THR A 282 -10.94 4.77 3.54
CA THR A 282 -11.19 6.20 3.77
C THR A 282 -10.04 6.87 4.50
N GLY A 283 -9.40 6.20 5.47
CA GLY A 283 -8.21 6.68 6.15
C GLY A 283 -7.02 6.89 5.20
N LEU A 284 -6.74 5.92 4.31
CA LEU A 284 -5.68 6.04 3.31
C LEU A 284 -5.97 7.14 2.28
N ILE A 285 -7.21 7.24 1.80
CA ILE A 285 -7.63 8.29 0.87
C ILE A 285 -7.48 9.66 1.52
N ALA A 286 -7.98 9.83 2.75
CA ALA A 286 -7.88 11.09 3.49
C ALA A 286 -6.43 11.51 3.71
N ALA A 287 -5.55 10.57 4.12
CA ALA A 287 -4.13 10.83 4.28
C ALA A 287 -3.46 11.22 2.95
N THR A 288 -3.81 10.56 1.85
CA THR A 288 -3.30 10.86 0.50
C THR A 288 -3.72 12.26 0.06
N VAL A 289 -5.00 12.60 0.21
CA VAL A 289 -5.55 13.93 -0.15
C VAL A 289 -4.92 15.02 0.73
N LEU A 290 -4.75 14.76 2.02
CA LEU A 290 -4.11 15.71 2.93
C LEU A 290 -2.64 15.97 2.54
N CYS A 291 -1.87 14.94 2.24
CA CYS A 291 -0.49 15.08 1.76
C CYS A 291 -0.44 15.85 0.43
N PHE A 292 -1.37 15.58 -0.49
CA PHE A 292 -1.47 16.30 -1.75
C PHE A 292 -1.80 17.78 -1.54
N ALA A 293 -2.79 18.08 -0.69
CA ALA A 293 -3.18 19.46 -0.36
C ALA A 293 -2.03 20.24 0.29
N LEU A 294 -1.27 19.61 1.20
CA LEU A 294 -0.09 20.22 1.81
C LEU A 294 1.03 20.46 0.78
N SER A 295 1.23 19.52 -0.13
CA SER A 295 2.19 19.62 -1.23
C SER A 295 1.82 20.79 -2.16
N TYR A 296 0.55 20.85 -2.56
CA TYR A 296 -0.01 21.91 -3.39
C TYR A 296 0.16 23.29 -2.74
N TYR A 297 -0.28 23.42 -1.48
CA TYR A 297 -0.16 24.67 -0.73
C TYR A 297 1.30 25.12 -0.59
N SER A 298 2.20 24.20 -0.25
CA SER A 298 3.63 24.48 -0.12
C SER A 298 4.26 24.89 -1.44
N PHE A 299 3.84 24.28 -2.56
CA PHE A 299 4.32 24.60 -3.89
C PHE A 299 3.86 25.99 -4.36
N MET A 300 2.59 26.32 -4.13
CA MET A 300 2.02 27.62 -4.53
C MET A 300 2.63 28.79 -3.76
N LYS A 301 3.00 28.59 -2.48
CA LYS A 301 3.66 29.62 -1.67
C LYS A 301 5.16 29.79 -1.94
N LYS A 302 5.78 28.84 -2.66
CA LYS A 302 7.22 28.86 -2.90
C LYS A 302 7.57 29.97 -3.90
N GLU A 303 8.33 30.99 -3.45
CA GLU A 303 8.92 31.98 -4.33
C GLU A 303 10.03 31.31 -5.16
N ILE A 304 9.86 31.31 -6.48
CA ILE A 304 10.86 30.80 -7.42
C ILE A 304 11.63 32.00 -7.94
N ARG A 305 12.69 32.39 -7.22
CA ARG A 305 13.64 33.39 -7.69
C ARG A 305 14.71 32.68 -8.52
N SER A 306 14.92 33.17 -9.75
CA SER A 306 16.12 32.84 -10.53
C SER A 306 17.34 33.42 -9.80
N ARG A 307 18.26 32.57 -9.40
CA ARG A 307 19.63 33.00 -9.09
C ARG A 307 20.45 32.97 -10.34
#